data_152af3dfd3f60e7d1dfb591423aceb71
#
_entry.id   152af3dfd3f60e7d1dfb591423aceb71
#
_cell.length_a   1.000
_cell.length_b   1.000
_cell.length_c   1.000
_cell.angle_alpha   90.00
_cell.angle_beta   90.00
_cell.angle_gamma   90.00
#
_symmetry.space_group_name_H-M   'P 1'
#
loop_
_entity.id
_entity.type
_entity.pdbx_description
1 polymer ?
#
loop_
_entity_poly.entity_id
_entity_poly.type
_entity_poly.pdbx_seq_one_letter_code
_entity_poly.pdbx_strand_id
1 'polypeptide(L)' 'MSADELLDVKKVAAELEVHVDTVRKWIREKQLRAIKLGRRGGYRIRRSDLNEFLRKRETIEDDADIS' A
#
# COMPACT_ATOMS: atom_id res chain seq x y z
N MET A 1 20.97 6.00 -1.02
CA MET A 1 20.57 6.14 -1.29
C MET A 1 19.53 5.80 -1.45
N SER A 2 19.02 5.53 -1.36
CA SER A 2 18.22 5.13 -1.50
C SER A 2 17.10 5.55 -1.52
N ALA A 3 16.69 5.95 -2.10
CA ALA A 3 15.58 6.46 -2.15
C ALA A 3 14.48 5.60 -2.10
N ASP A 4 13.47 6.03 -1.60
CA ASP A 4 12.26 5.34 -1.57
C ASP A 4 11.71 5.33 -2.95
N GLU A 5 11.46 4.18 -3.47
CA GLU A 5 10.81 4.02 -4.74
C GLU A 5 9.35 4.45 -4.62
N LEU A 6 8.85 5.13 -5.63
CA LEU A 6 7.44 5.52 -5.64
C LEU A 6 6.67 4.59 -6.57
N LEU A 7 5.63 3.98 -6.04
CA LEU A 7 4.84 3.03 -6.78
C LEU A 7 3.45 3.59 -7.02
N ASP A 8 2.89 3.35 -8.18
CA ASP A 8 1.52 3.80 -8.38
C ASP A 8 0.56 2.73 -7.90
N VAL A 9 -0.72 3.06 -7.91
CA VAL A 9 -1.74 2.17 -7.37
C VAL A 9 -1.77 0.85 -8.13
N LYS A 10 -1.61 0.91 -9.44
CA LYS A 10 -1.64 -0.29 -10.24
C LYS A 10 -0.50 -1.23 -9.88
N LYS A 11 0.66 -0.66 -9.66
CA LYS A 11 1.81 -1.47 -9.33
C LYS A 11 1.64 -2.13 -7.97
N VAL A 12 1.14 -1.38 -7.01
CA VAL A 12 0.89 -1.94 -5.70
C VAL A 12 -0.14 -3.05 -5.79
N ALA A 13 -1.21 -2.82 -6.53
CA ALA A 13 -2.23 -3.84 -6.68
C ALA A 13 -1.68 -5.11 -7.30
N ALA A 14 -0.82 -4.96 -8.30
CA ALA A 14 -0.24 -6.11 -8.94
C ALA A 14 0.68 -6.87 -8.00
N GLU A 15 1.48 -6.17 -7.24
CA GLU A 15 2.38 -6.83 -6.31
C GLU A 15 1.63 -7.60 -5.23
N LEU A 16 0.53 -7.05 -4.77
CA LEU A 16 -0.24 -7.68 -3.72
C LEU A 16 -1.33 -8.60 -4.28
N GLU A 17 -1.47 -8.61 -5.58
CA GLU A 17 -2.47 -9.44 -6.24
C GLU A 17 -3.87 -9.12 -5.76
N VAL A 18 -4.16 -7.84 -5.69
CA VAL A 18 -5.50 -7.39 -5.34
C VAL A 18 -5.97 -6.40 -6.39
N HIS A 19 -7.23 -6.08 -6.35
CA HIS A 19 -7.80 -5.13 -7.29
C HIS A 19 -7.35 -3.73 -6.95
N VAL A 20 -7.22 -2.88 -7.97
CA VAL A 20 -6.82 -1.49 -7.71
C VAL A 20 -7.81 -0.78 -6.80
N ASP A 21 -9.07 -1.12 -6.89
CA ASP A 21 -10.06 -0.49 -6.02
C ASP A 21 -9.80 -0.80 -4.56
N THR A 22 -9.28 -1.96 -4.29
CA THR A 22 -8.93 -2.32 -2.92
C THR A 22 -7.81 -1.43 -2.40
N VAL A 23 -6.81 -1.19 -3.23
CA VAL A 23 -5.71 -0.31 -2.83
C VAL A 23 -6.23 1.10 -2.58
N ARG A 24 -7.09 1.59 -3.46
CA ARG A 24 -7.64 2.91 -3.28
C ARG A 24 -8.47 3.02 -2.01
N LYS A 25 -9.18 1.97 -1.68
CA LYS A 25 -9.95 1.95 -0.46
C LYS A 25 -9.04 2.06 0.75
N TRP A 26 -7.95 1.32 0.76
CA TRP A 26 -7.00 1.40 1.86
C TRP A 26 -6.45 2.82 2.01
N ILE A 27 -6.21 3.49 0.90
CA ILE A 27 -5.69 4.85 0.95
C ILE A 27 -6.75 5.79 1.50
N ARG A 28 -7.97 5.65 1.05
CA ARG A 28 -9.05 6.50 1.53
C ARG A 28 -9.31 6.30 3.01
N GLU A 29 -9.17 5.08 3.47
CA GLU A 29 -9.40 4.78 4.87
C GLU A 29 -8.17 5.03 5.72
N LYS A 30 -7.14 5.56 5.11
CA LYS A 30 -5.91 5.92 5.82
C LYS A 30 -5.19 4.73 6.40
N GLN A 31 -5.41 3.57 5.84
CA GLN A 31 -4.68 2.40 6.25
C GLN A 31 -3.34 2.32 5.53
N LEU A 32 -3.30 2.82 4.30
CA LEU A 32 -2.08 2.82 3.51
C LEU A 32 -1.74 4.27 3.17
N ARG A 33 -0.55 4.70 3.53
CA ARG A 33 -0.12 6.04 3.24
C ARG A 33 0.16 6.22 1.78
N ALA A 34 -0.22 7.34 1.24
CA ALA A 34 0.02 7.63 -0.15
C ALA A 34 0.23 9.12 -0.35
N ILE A 35 0.95 9.46 -1.38
CA ILE A 35 1.18 10.84 -1.75
C ILE A 35 0.29 11.13 -2.94
N LYS A 36 -0.45 12.23 -2.86
CA LYS A 36 -1.30 12.60 -3.97
C LYS A 36 -0.56 13.57 -4.86
N LEU A 37 -0.46 13.23 -6.13
CA LEU A 37 0.27 14.05 -7.09
C LEU A 37 -0.69 14.85 -7.93
N GLY A 38 -0.97 16.06 -7.52
CA GLY A 38 -1.80 16.94 -8.28
C GLY A 38 -3.20 16.42 -8.44
N ARG A 39 -3.97 17.04 -9.33
CA ARG A 39 -5.32 16.67 -9.51
C ARG A 39 -5.49 15.42 -10.27
N ARG A 40 -4.67 15.23 -11.28
CA ARG A 40 -4.84 14.08 -12.09
C ARG A 40 -3.78 13.07 -11.91
N GLY A 41 -2.76 13.34 -11.15
CA GLY A 41 -1.64 12.47 -10.99
C GLY A 41 -1.90 11.21 -10.23
N GLY A 42 -2.99 11.16 -9.51
CA GLY A 42 -3.28 9.96 -8.76
C GLY A 42 -2.39 9.85 -7.55
N TYR A 43 -2.32 8.64 -7.02
CA TYR A 43 -1.55 8.40 -5.82
C TYR A 43 -0.24 7.73 -6.12
N ARG A 44 0.74 7.98 -5.26
CA ARG A 44 2.01 7.26 -5.29
C ARG A 44 2.28 6.78 -3.88
N ILE A 45 2.77 5.57 -3.79
CA ILE A 45 3.03 4.95 -2.49
C ILE A 45 4.53 4.71 -2.38
N ARG A 46 5.15 5.16 -1.29
CA ARG A 46 6.55 4.88 -1.09
C ARG A 46 6.74 3.43 -0.74
N ARG A 47 7.82 2.87 -1.24
CA ARG A 47 8.12 1.47 -0.96
C ARG A 47 8.18 1.23 0.56
N SER A 48 8.72 2.16 1.30
CA SER A 48 8.80 1.99 2.74
C SER A 48 7.43 1.97 3.39
N ASP A 49 6.51 2.80 2.89
CA ASP A 49 5.16 2.80 3.44
C ASP A 49 4.43 1.51 3.13
N LEU A 50 4.67 0.97 1.95
CA LEU A 50 4.05 -0.30 1.58
C LEU A 50 4.60 -1.42 2.46
N ASN A 51 5.89 -1.43 2.67
CA ASN A 51 6.51 -2.45 3.52
C ASN A 51 5.97 -2.39 4.94
N GLU A 52 5.78 -1.19 5.45
CA GLU A 52 5.25 -1.03 6.79
C GLU A 52 3.82 -1.56 6.87
N PHE A 53 3.04 -1.23 5.85
CA PHE A 53 1.65 -1.69 5.79
C PHE A 53 1.60 -3.22 5.80
N LEU A 54 2.44 -3.84 5.00
CA LEU A 54 2.45 -5.29 4.91
C LEU A 54 2.95 -5.92 6.20
N ARG A 55 3.90 -5.30 6.84
CA ARG A 55 4.43 -5.84 8.07
C ARG A 55 3.38 -5.88 9.15
N LYS A 56 2.57 -4.84 9.22
CA LYS A 56 1.50 -4.83 10.20
C LYS A 56 0.47 -5.90 9.92
N ARG A 57 0.20 -6.15 8.64
CA ARG A 57 -0.77 -7.16 8.31
C ARG A 57 -0.25 -8.56 8.54
N GLU A 58 1.03 -8.76 8.33
CA GLU A 58 1.61 -10.05 8.61
C GLU A 58 1.44 -10.43 10.06
N THR A 59 1.66 -9.48 10.92
CA THR A 59 1.51 -9.74 12.34
C THR A 59 0.10 -10.18 12.67
N ILE A 60 -0.85 -9.50 12.08
CA ILE A 60 -2.25 -9.84 12.31
C ILE A 60 -2.56 -11.21 11.78
N GLU A 61 -2.04 -11.55 10.64
CA GLU A 61 -2.32 -12.83 10.04
C GLU A 61 -1.74 -13.96 10.86
N ASP A 62 -0.58 -13.75 11.41
CA ASP A 62 0.01 -14.76 12.26
C ASP A 62 -0.91 -15.08 13.40
N ASP A 63 -1.48 -14.07 13.99
CA ASP A 63 -2.41 -14.29 15.08
C ASP A 63 -3.61 -15.09 14.60
N ALA A 64 -4.10 -14.79 13.45
CA ALA A 64 -5.24 -15.48 12.94
C ALA A 64 -4.93 -16.95 12.71
N ASP A 65 -3.75 -17.22 12.26
CA ASP A 65 -3.38 -18.58 12.02
C ASP A 65 -3.36 -19.40 13.24
N ILE A 66 -2.99 -18.81 14.29
CA ILE A 66 -2.89 -19.55 15.51
C ILE A 66 -4.21 -20.06 15.97
N SER A 67 -5.24 -19.35 15.69
CA SER A 67 -6.55 -19.77 16.20
C SER A 67 -7.16 -20.92 15.38
#